data_8bd7a57350453fa460348c92a84f338b
#
_entry.id   8bd7a57350453fa460348c92a84f338b
#
_cell.length_a   1.000
_cell.length_b   1.000
_cell.length_c   1.000
_cell.angle_alpha   90.00
_cell.angle_beta   90.00
_cell.angle_gamma   90.00
#
_symmetry.space_group_name_H-M   'P 1'
#
loop_
_entity.id
_entity.type
_entity.pdbx_description
1 polymer ?
#
loop_
_entity_poly.entity_id
_entity_poly.type
_entity_poly.pdbx_seq_one_letter_code
_entity_poly.pdbx_strand_id
1 'polypeptide(L)'
;MKILVTGSSGLVGDAVCKRLEKEYKGADFYFLTSRLCDLRDCQEVDRVFSAFLPDTVIHLASLVGGLYGNLDNNYTFLTDNLKINMNVLEACKRYHVKKLINILSTCIFPDQGVSYPLTSDQILNGAPHYSNEGYAYSKRMLYVGSNLLLKTDQTINIVNLIPTNLYGNNDNYHLQKSHVIPGLIHKCYLAKMSGGDFFIKGSGMASRQFLHVDDFADVISRFVTFNGNATLIVSPPKESEIKIRELVDLIADSFEFKGKIVYESDFADGQIKKTTDSVELLNYFPDFTFTTIQDGLKTNIDYFIQNYERVRK
;
A
#
# COMPACT_ATOMS: atom_id res chain seq x y z
N MET A 1 15.52 1.60 21.45
CA MET A 1 14.19 1.77 20.85
C MET A 1 13.75 0.43 20.30
N LYS A 2 12.56 -0.02 20.67
CA LYS A 2 11.96 -1.28 20.20
C LYS A 2 10.91 -1.01 19.14
N ILE A 3 11.09 -1.53 17.93
CA ILE A 3 10.21 -1.31 16.78
C ILE A 3 9.55 -2.62 16.36
N LEU A 4 8.23 -2.67 16.44
CA LEU A 4 7.41 -3.77 15.93
C LEU A 4 6.87 -3.40 14.53
N VAL A 5 7.13 -4.24 13.54
CA VAL A 5 6.60 -4.07 12.18
C VAL A 5 5.65 -5.22 11.87
N THR A 6 4.36 -4.95 11.76
CA THR A 6 3.38 -5.97 11.35
C THR A 6 3.34 -6.09 9.82
N GLY A 7 3.08 -7.28 9.28
CA GLY A 7 3.03 -7.48 7.82
C GLY A 7 4.40 -7.38 7.12
N SER A 8 5.47 -7.69 7.84
CA SER A 8 6.87 -7.55 7.41
C SER A 8 7.26 -8.35 6.17
N SER A 9 6.52 -9.41 5.81
CA SER A 9 6.78 -10.22 4.61
C SER A 9 6.08 -9.74 3.33
N GLY A 10 5.28 -8.67 3.42
CA GLY A 10 4.61 -8.07 2.26
C GLY A 10 5.52 -7.19 1.42
N LEU A 11 4.99 -6.61 0.32
CA LEU A 11 5.69 -5.65 -0.54
C LEU A 11 6.29 -4.51 0.29
N VAL A 12 5.46 -3.79 1.03
CA VAL A 12 5.89 -2.66 1.87
C VAL A 12 6.76 -3.14 3.04
N GLY A 13 6.38 -4.27 3.66
CA GLY A 13 7.10 -4.83 4.81
C GLY A 13 8.55 -5.14 4.50
N ASP A 14 8.84 -5.79 3.38
CA ASP A 14 10.21 -6.12 2.95
C ASP A 14 11.06 -4.86 2.76
N ALA A 15 10.54 -3.85 2.07
CA ALA A 15 11.24 -2.59 1.83
C ALA A 15 11.49 -1.81 3.14
N VAL A 16 10.47 -1.73 4.00
CA VAL A 16 10.55 -1.04 5.30
C VAL A 16 11.56 -1.74 6.22
N CYS A 17 11.52 -3.07 6.34
CA CYS A 17 12.45 -3.80 7.20
C CYS A 17 13.91 -3.55 6.78
N LYS A 18 14.22 -3.68 5.49
CA LYS A 18 15.57 -3.40 4.94
C LYS A 18 16.02 -1.96 5.22
N ARG A 19 15.11 -1.00 5.07
CA ARG A 19 15.39 0.42 5.31
C ARG A 19 15.68 0.68 6.79
N LEU A 20 14.84 0.16 7.69
CA LEU A 20 14.99 0.34 9.13
C LEU A 20 16.28 -0.29 9.65
N GLU A 21 16.64 -1.50 9.25
CA GLU A 21 17.89 -2.16 9.64
C GLU A 21 19.13 -1.36 9.22
N LYS A 22 19.07 -0.70 8.07
CA LYS A 22 20.15 0.17 7.58
C LYS A 22 20.28 1.46 8.40
N GLU A 23 19.17 2.10 8.76
CA GLU A 23 19.15 3.44 9.35
C GLU A 23 19.15 3.43 10.87
N TYR A 24 18.56 2.43 11.52
CA TYR A 24 18.38 2.36 12.97
C TYR A 24 19.19 1.22 13.60
N LYS A 25 20.50 1.15 13.32
CA LYS A 25 21.41 0.05 13.72
C LYS A 25 21.42 -0.29 15.22
N GLY A 26 20.95 0.62 16.09
CA GLY A 26 20.87 0.40 17.55
C GLY A 26 19.44 0.10 18.05
N ALA A 27 18.48 -0.16 17.17
CA ALA A 27 17.13 -0.50 17.55
C ALA A 27 16.94 -2.03 17.61
N ASP A 28 16.04 -2.46 18.50
CA ASP A 28 15.56 -3.84 18.54
C ASP A 28 14.33 -3.95 17.63
N PHE A 29 14.37 -4.85 16.67
CA PHE A 29 13.28 -5.06 15.73
C PHE A 29 12.53 -6.35 16.00
N TYR A 30 11.21 -6.31 15.87
CA TYR A 30 10.39 -7.51 15.75
C TYR A 30 9.56 -7.45 14.44
N PHE A 31 10.02 -8.17 13.43
CA PHE A 31 9.39 -8.25 12.11
C PHE A 31 8.33 -9.34 12.14
N LEU A 32 7.07 -8.92 12.32
CA LEU A 32 5.94 -9.82 12.55
C LEU A 32 5.27 -10.19 11.23
N THR A 33 5.20 -11.49 10.97
CA THR A 33 4.51 -12.08 9.82
C THR A 33 3.25 -12.82 10.27
N SER A 34 2.33 -13.11 9.36
CA SER A 34 1.12 -13.90 9.63
C SER A 34 1.40 -15.35 10.06
N ARG A 35 2.62 -15.86 9.84
CA ARG A 35 3.05 -17.18 10.33
C ARG A 35 3.43 -17.17 11.80
N LEU A 36 3.83 -16.02 12.32
CA LEU A 36 4.26 -15.84 13.71
C LEU A 36 3.12 -15.41 14.63
N CYS A 37 2.11 -14.70 14.08
CA CYS A 37 0.96 -14.21 14.82
C CYS A 37 -0.20 -13.93 13.85
N ASP A 38 -1.36 -14.51 14.13
CA ASP A 38 -2.60 -14.10 13.49
C ASP A 38 -3.15 -12.86 14.20
N LEU A 39 -3.00 -11.70 13.56
CA LEU A 39 -3.47 -10.43 14.15
C LEU A 39 -5.00 -10.34 14.30
N ARG A 40 -5.77 -11.30 13.76
CA ARG A 40 -7.22 -11.41 14.00
C ARG A 40 -7.54 -12.02 15.38
N ASP A 41 -6.57 -12.71 15.98
CA ASP A 41 -6.65 -13.28 17.31
C ASP A 41 -6.06 -12.32 18.35
N CYS A 42 -6.91 -11.77 19.21
CA CYS A 42 -6.49 -10.81 20.23
C CYS A 42 -5.54 -11.42 21.27
N GLN A 43 -5.60 -12.74 21.54
CA GLN A 43 -4.70 -13.40 22.48
C GLN A 43 -3.29 -13.55 21.90
N GLU A 44 -3.18 -13.86 20.61
CA GLU A 44 -1.88 -13.89 19.93
C GLU A 44 -1.24 -12.51 19.88
N VAL A 45 -2.03 -11.47 19.58
CA VAL A 45 -1.56 -10.08 19.61
C VAL A 45 -1.08 -9.69 21.01
N ASP A 46 -1.85 -10.00 22.05
CA ASP A 46 -1.50 -9.71 23.43
C ASP A 46 -0.19 -10.40 23.83
N ARG A 47 0.00 -11.66 23.47
CA ARG A 47 1.24 -12.41 23.70
C ARG A 47 2.47 -11.73 23.07
N VAL A 48 2.33 -11.23 21.83
CA VAL A 48 3.44 -10.55 21.14
C VAL A 48 3.76 -9.22 21.80
N PHE A 49 2.76 -8.39 22.06
CA PHE A 49 2.96 -7.07 22.63
C PHE A 49 3.47 -7.12 24.06
N SER A 50 2.95 -8.04 24.90
CA SER A 50 3.43 -8.22 26.28
C SER A 50 4.87 -8.71 26.35
N ALA A 51 5.30 -9.58 25.43
CA ALA A 51 6.66 -10.11 25.41
C ALA A 51 7.68 -9.09 24.87
N PHE A 52 7.32 -8.34 23.83
CA PHE A 52 8.25 -7.42 23.15
C PHE A 52 8.23 -6.01 23.76
N LEU A 53 7.07 -5.51 24.18
CA LEU A 53 6.85 -4.15 24.71
C LEU A 53 7.40 -3.08 23.74
N PRO A 54 6.82 -2.91 22.55
CA PRO A 54 7.33 -2.00 21.53
C PRO A 54 7.18 -0.53 21.94
N ASP A 55 8.22 0.28 21.68
CA ASP A 55 8.13 1.75 21.76
C ASP A 55 7.38 2.30 20.53
N THR A 56 7.62 1.70 19.35
CA THR A 56 7.06 2.10 18.07
C THR A 56 6.43 0.90 17.37
N VAL A 57 5.23 1.08 16.83
CA VAL A 57 4.55 0.09 15.98
C VAL A 57 4.36 0.67 14.58
N ILE A 58 4.83 -0.06 13.57
CA ILE A 58 4.57 0.22 12.15
C ILE A 58 3.57 -0.83 11.66
N HIS A 59 2.31 -0.39 11.47
CA HIS A 59 1.21 -1.28 11.17
C HIS A 59 0.95 -1.37 9.66
N LEU A 60 1.62 -2.37 9.01
CA LEU A 60 1.51 -2.64 7.58
C LEU A 60 0.56 -3.80 7.27
N ALA A 61 0.27 -4.66 8.26
CA ALA A 61 -0.53 -5.85 8.06
C ALA A 61 -1.95 -5.51 7.61
N SER A 62 -2.38 -6.11 6.53
CA SER A 62 -3.73 -6.02 5.99
C SER A 62 -3.96 -7.16 5.00
N LEU A 63 -5.19 -7.66 4.94
CA LEU A 63 -5.62 -8.47 3.83
C LEU A 63 -5.87 -7.55 2.64
N VAL A 64 -5.10 -7.71 1.58
CA VAL A 64 -5.15 -6.86 0.38
C VAL A 64 -5.35 -7.70 -0.89
N GLY A 65 -5.93 -7.11 -1.91
CA GLY A 65 -6.13 -7.76 -3.20
C GLY A 65 -6.35 -6.75 -4.31
N GLY A 66 -6.17 -7.20 -5.55
CA GLY A 66 -6.53 -6.42 -6.73
C GLY A 66 -8.06 -6.22 -6.86
N LEU A 67 -8.48 -5.54 -7.93
CA LEU A 67 -9.90 -5.20 -8.19
C LEU A 67 -10.82 -6.40 -8.07
N TYR A 68 -10.52 -7.49 -8.76
CA TYR A 68 -11.38 -8.69 -8.80
C TYR A 68 -11.37 -9.44 -7.45
N GLY A 69 -10.23 -9.50 -6.77
CA GLY A 69 -10.14 -10.10 -5.44
C GLY A 69 -11.02 -9.39 -4.42
N ASN A 70 -11.12 -8.06 -4.51
CA ASN A 70 -12.00 -7.26 -3.66
C ASN A 70 -13.48 -7.47 -4.01
N LEU A 71 -13.85 -7.43 -5.30
CA LEU A 71 -15.23 -7.67 -5.76
C LEU A 71 -15.78 -9.00 -5.24
N ASP A 72 -14.97 -10.06 -5.31
CA ASP A 72 -15.38 -11.41 -4.92
C ASP A 72 -15.44 -11.61 -3.40
N ASN A 73 -14.75 -10.78 -2.59
CA ASN A 73 -14.53 -11.04 -1.16
C ASN A 73 -14.70 -9.80 -0.28
N ASN A 74 -15.49 -8.79 -0.67
CA ASN A 74 -15.64 -7.53 0.06
C ASN A 74 -15.95 -7.73 1.55
N TYR A 75 -16.83 -8.68 1.90
CA TYR A 75 -17.18 -8.95 3.30
C TYR A 75 -15.99 -9.48 4.11
N THR A 76 -15.21 -10.40 3.57
CA THR A 76 -14.00 -10.93 4.22
C THR A 76 -12.94 -9.84 4.39
N PHE A 77 -12.76 -9.00 3.37
CA PHE A 77 -11.83 -7.86 3.45
C PHE A 77 -12.24 -6.86 4.54
N LEU A 78 -13.55 -6.64 4.73
CA LEU A 78 -14.04 -5.80 5.82
C LEU A 78 -13.76 -6.44 7.18
N THR A 79 -14.26 -7.65 7.40
CA THR A 79 -14.28 -8.29 8.72
C THR A 79 -12.89 -8.65 9.24
N ASP A 80 -12.03 -9.20 8.39
CA ASP A 80 -10.68 -9.60 8.78
C ASP A 80 -9.79 -8.37 9.04
N ASN A 81 -9.86 -7.36 8.16
CA ASN A 81 -9.09 -6.14 8.38
C ASN A 81 -9.58 -5.35 9.61
N LEU A 82 -10.88 -5.34 9.91
CA LEU A 82 -11.39 -4.73 11.14
C LEU A 82 -10.80 -5.41 12.38
N LYS A 83 -10.79 -6.75 12.42
CA LYS A 83 -10.18 -7.49 13.55
C LYS A 83 -8.69 -7.16 13.69
N ILE A 84 -7.92 -7.24 12.58
CA ILE A 84 -6.50 -6.91 12.56
C ILE A 84 -6.26 -5.50 13.11
N ASN A 85 -6.95 -4.51 12.57
CA ASN A 85 -6.76 -3.11 12.91
C ASN A 85 -7.12 -2.82 14.37
N MET A 86 -8.27 -3.32 14.84
CA MET A 86 -8.73 -3.06 16.22
C MET A 86 -7.84 -3.74 17.25
N ASN A 87 -7.43 -5.00 17.02
CA ASN A 87 -6.53 -5.69 17.92
C ASN A 87 -5.18 -4.96 18.07
N VAL A 88 -4.64 -4.42 16.98
CA VAL A 88 -3.39 -3.64 17.04
C VAL A 88 -3.59 -2.30 17.76
N LEU A 89 -4.68 -1.57 17.50
CA LEU A 89 -4.98 -0.32 18.21
C LEU A 89 -5.15 -0.54 19.72
N GLU A 90 -5.90 -1.57 20.12
CA GLU A 90 -6.11 -1.91 21.52
C GLU A 90 -4.81 -2.32 22.22
N ALA A 91 -3.96 -3.10 21.53
CA ALA A 91 -2.65 -3.47 22.05
C ALA A 91 -1.74 -2.25 22.20
N CYS A 92 -1.72 -1.33 21.23
CA CYS A 92 -0.96 -0.09 21.36
C CYS A 92 -1.38 0.73 22.58
N LYS A 93 -2.69 0.83 22.84
CA LYS A 93 -3.21 1.50 24.04
C LYS A 93 -2.81 0.75 25.32
N ARG A 94 -3.04 -0.57 25.38
CA ARG A 94 -2.80 -1.40 26.57
C ARG A 94 -1.34 -1.42 27.00
N TYR A 95 -0.42 -1.47 26.03
CA TYR A 95 1.02 -1.57 26.29
C TYR A 95 1.76 -0.23 26.18
N HIS A 96 1.01 0.89 26.17
CA HIS A 96 1.55 2.26 26.19
C HIS A 96 2.59 2.52 25.10
N VAL A 97 2.28 2.07 23.87
CA VAL A 97 3.11 2.35 22.69
C VAL A 97 3.21 3.85 22.47
N LYS A 98 4.44 4.35 22.32
CA LYS A 98 4.69 5.78 22.20
C LYS A 98 4.41 6.32 20.79
N LYS A 99 4.55 5.46 19.78
CA LYS A 99 4.33 5.83 18.39
C LYS A 99 3.67 4.71 17.61
N LEU A 100 2.65 5.08 16.84
CA LEU A 100 1.97 4.20 15.89
C LEU A 100 1.98 4.83 14.50
N ILE A 101 2.54 4.12 13.52
CA ILE A 101 2.48 4.50 12.10
C ILE A 101 1.53 3.55 11.40
N ASN A 102 0.37 4.05 10.98
CA ASN A 102 -0.64 3.29 10.26
C ASN A 102 -0.54 3.52 8.76
N ILE A 103 -0.73 2.45 8.00
CA ILE A 103 -0.84 2.54 6.55
C ILE A 103 -2.31 2.40 6.15
N LEU A 104 -2.84 3.48 5.59
CA LEU A 104 -4.16 3.56 5.00
C LEU A 104 -4.10 3.22 3.49
N SER A 105 -4.95 3.81 2.68
CA SER A 105 -4.97 3.66 1.22
C SER A 105 -5.83 4.76 0.60
N THR A 106 -5.56 5.19 -0.61
CA THR A 106 -6.46 6.10 -1.37
C THR A 106 -7.84 5.49 -1.67
N CYS A 107 -8.06 4.21 -1.41
CA CYS A 107 -9.39 3.60 -1.49
C CYS A 107 -10.38 4.15 -0.45
N ILE A 108 -9.89 4.79 0.62
CA ILE A 108 -10.72 5.39 1.67
C ILE A 108 -11.47 6.64 1.23
N PHE A 109 -11.06 7.28 0.13
CA PHE A 109 -11.73 8.47 -0.36
C PHE A 109 -13.10 8.14 -0.97
N PRO A 110 -14.05 9.08 -0.94
CA PRO A 110 -15.33 8.92 -1.61
C PRO A 110 -15.17 8.69 -3.11
N ASP A 111 -16.09 7.92 -3.68
CA ASP A 111 -16.14 7.71 -5.14
C ASP A 111 -16.66 8.94 -5.88
N GLN A 112 -17.59 9.67 -5.24
CA GLN A 112 -18.26 10.82 -5.84
C GLN A 112 -18.26 12.01 -4.87
N GLY A 113 -18.50 13.20 -5.41
CA GLY A 113 -18.61 14.42 -4.60
C GLY A 113 -17.29 14.92 -4.02
N VAL A 114 -16.15 14.54 -4.62
CA VAL A 114 -14.81 14.98 -4.23
C VAL A 114 -14.25 16.01 -5.21
N SER A 115 -13.37 16.86 -4.73
CA SER A 115 -12.51 17.74 -5.55
C SER A 115 -11.15 17.07 -5.78
N TYR A 116 -10.50 17.41 -6.89
CA TYR A 116 -9.16 16.94 -7.21
C TYR A 116 -8.17 18.12 -7.25
N PRO A 117 -6.92 17.92 -6.78
CA PRO A 117 -6.42 16.69 -6.16
C PRO A 117 -7.14 16.37 -4.84
N LEU A 118 -7.24 15.08 -4.49
CA LEU A 118 -7.80 14.63 -3.21
C LEU A 118 -6.94 15.16 -2.05
N THR A 119 -7.60 15.52 -0.94
CA THR A 119 -6.96 15.99 0.29
C THR A 119 -7.47 15.21 1.50
N SER A 120 -6.69 15.15 2.57
CA SER A 120 -6.98 14.29 3.73
C SER A 120 -8.29 14.64 4.47
N ASP A 121 -8.80 15.87 4.35
CA ASP A 121 -10.09 16.30 4.91
C ASP A 121 -11.31 15.68 4.20
N GLN A 122 -11.14 15.14 2.99
CA GLN A 122 -12.22 14.54 2.22
C GLN A 122 -12.50 13.07 2.59
N ILE A 123 -11.73 12.43 3.46
CA ILE A 123 -11.82 11.00 3.77
C ILE A 123 -13.22 10.52 4.10
N LEU A 124 -13.99 11.33 4.83
CA LEU A 124 -15.31 10.95 5.36
C LEU A 124 -16.50 11.59 4.60
N ASN A 125 -16.27 12.26 3.47
CA ASN A 125 -17.28 13.07 2.78
C ASN A 125 -18.25 12.26 1.90
N GLY A 126 -18.22 10.93 1.93
CA GLY A 126 -19.13 10.07 1.14
C GLY A 126 -18.72 8.61 1.14
N ALA A 127 -19.45 7.75 0.41
CA ALA A 127 -19.16 6.34 0.29
C ALA A 127 -17.93 6.08 -0.59
N PRO A 128 -17.07 5.10 -0.25
CA PRO A 128 -15.99 4.66 -1.12
C PRO A 128 -16.56 3.92 -2.35
N HIS A 129 -15.71 3.68 -3.35
CA HIS A 129 -16.11 2.95 -4.54
C HIS A 129 -16.53 1.50 -4.20
N TYR A 130 -17.64 1.05 -4.74
CA TYR A 130 -18.28 -0.25 -4.41
C TYR A 130 -17.37 -1.47 -4.61
N SER A 131 -16.45 -1.39 -5.59
CA SER A 131 -15.62 -2.54 -5.95
C SER A 131 -14.65 -2.99 -4.84
N ASN A 132 -14.32 -2.12 -3.90
CA ASN A 132 -13.41 -2.40 -2.79
C ASN A 132 -13.88 -1.76 -1.46
N GLU A 133 -15.19 -1.57 -1.32
CA GLU A 133 -15.77 -0.87 -0.18
C GLU A 133 -15.44 -1.54 1.16
N GLY A 134 -15.41 -2.87 1.22
CA GLY A 134 -15.07 -3.59 2.45
C GLY A 134 -13.67 -3.26 2.95
N TYR A 135 -12.68 -3.30 2.06
CA TYR A 135 -11.32 -2.86 2.38
C TYR A 135 -11.27 -1.38 2.75
N ALA A 136 -11.92 -0.53 1.96
CA ALA A 136 -11.93 0.91 2.17
C ALA A 136 -12.54 1.29 3.52
N TYR A 137 -13.69 0.72 3.90
CA TYR A 137 -14.30 0.94 5.21
C TYR A 137 -13.43 0.43 6.35
N SER A 138 -12.77 -0.72 6.22
CA SER A 138 -11.85 -1.20 7.25
C SER A 138 -10.69 -0.24 7.51
N LYS A 139 -10.14 0.37 6.46
CA LYS A 139 -9.09 1.40 6.55
C LYS A 139 -9.62 2.75 7.07
N ARG A 140 -10.87 3.13 6.74
CA ARG A 140 -11.52 4.28 7.38
C ARG A 140 -11.71 4.06 8.88
N MET A 141 -12.09 2.86 9.31
CA MET A 141 -12.24 2.56 10.73
C MET A 141 -10.90 2.58 11.47
N LEU A 142 -9.80 2.19 10.82
CA LEU A 142 -8.46 2.37 11.38
C LEU A 142 -8.15 3.87 11.58
N TYR A 143 -8.45 4.72 10.60
CA TYR A 143 -8.31 6.17 10.71
C TYR A 143 -9.17 6.75 11.83
N VAL A 144 -10.46 6.40 11.88
CA VAL A 144 -11.39 6.88 12.93
C VAL A 144 -10.96 6.40 14.31
N GLY A 145 -10.60 5.12 14.44
CA GLY A 145 -10.11 4.53 15.70
C GLY A 145 -8.84 5.22 16.20
N SER A 146 -7.90 5.52 15.28
CA SER A 146 -6.67 6.26 15.60
C SER A 146 -6.98 7.66 16.16
N ASN A 147 -7.90 8.39 15.51
CA ASN A 147 -8.28 9.74 15.95
C ASN A 147 -9.03 9.72 17.30
N LEU A 148 -9.82 8.68 17.56
CA LEU A 148 -10.48 8.50 18.87
C LEU A 148 -9.48 8.10 19.95
N LEU A 149 -8.48 7.28 19.62
CA LEU A 149 -7.41 6.94 20.55
C LEU A 149 -6.62 8.19 20.95
N LEU A 150 -6.23 9.06 20.01
CA LEU A 150 -5.56 10.33 20.30
C LEU A 150 -6.35 11.25 21.22
N LYS A 151 -7.70 11.22 21.16
CA LYS A 151 -8.55 12.03 22.06
C LYS A 151 -8.55 11.50 23.50
N THR A 152 -8.30 10.20 23.66
CA THR A 152 -8.36 9.52 24.99
C THR A 152 -6.97 9.29 25.60
N ASP A 153 -5.92 9.25 24.77
CA ASP A 153 -4.54 9.05 25.21
C ASP A 153 -3.62 10.01 24.44
N GLN A 154 -3.13 11.04 25.12
CA GLN A 154 -2.24 12.05 24.54
C GLN A 154 -0.76 11.66 24.66
N THR A 155 -0.45 10.47 25.18
CA THR A 155 0.94 10.01 25.32
C THR A 155 1.46 9.28 24.06
N ILE A 156 0.55 8.84 23.19
CA ILE A 156 0.87 8.21 21.93
C ILE A 156 0.92 9.24 20.78
N ASN A 157 1.90 9.13 19.91
CA ASN A 157 1.92 9.85 18.63
C ASN A 157 1.43 8.92 17.52
N ILE A 158 0.47 9.37 16.72
CA ILE A 158 -0.07 8.56 15.61
C ILE A 158 0.16 9.26 14.28
N VAL A 159 0.75 8.53 13.33
CA VAL A 159 0.93 8.96 11.95
C VAL A 159 0.13 8.03 11.04
N ASN A 160 -0.81 8.60 10.29
CA ASN A 160 -1.62 7.89 9.30
C ASN A 160 -1.12 8.26 7.90
N LEU A 161 -0.52 7.31 7.19
CA LEU A 161 0.00 7.51 5.84
C LEU A 161 -0.97 6.91 4.81
N ILE A 162 -1.33 7.70 3.80
CA ILE A 162 -2.28 7.33 2.75
C ILE A 162 -1.52 7.20 1.42
N PRO A 163 -0.90 6.04 1.12
CA PRO A 163 -0.18 5.85 -0.13
C PRO A 163 -1.13 5.76 -1.32
N THR A 164 -0.65 6.18 -2.49
CA THR A 164 -1.23 5.85 -3.79
C THR A 164 -0.95 4.38 -4.16
N ASN A 165 -1.03 4.02 -5.45
CA ASN A 165 -0.82 2.63 -5.85
C ASN A 165 0.65 2.24 -5.71
N LEU A 166 0.94 1.42 -4.72
CA LEU A 166 2.31 0.94 -4.45
C LEU A 166 2.71 -0.15 -5.45
N TYR A 167 3.98 -0.14 -5.85
CA TYR A 167 4.60 -1.17 -6.68
C TYR A 167 6.11 -1.26 -6.38
N GLY A 168 6.72 -2.36 -6.76
CA GLY A 168 8.15 -2.56 -6.60
C GLY A 168 8.55 -4.02 -6.44
N ASN A 169 9.79 -4.23 -6.00
CA ASN A 169 10.33 -5.57 -5.80
C ASN A 169 9.57 -6.32 -4.71
N ASN A 170 9.52 -7.65 -4.82
CA ASN A 170 8.79 -8.54 -3.91
C ASN A 170 7.27 -8.33 -3.90
N ASP A 171 6.69 -7.80 -4.97
CA ASP A 171 5.23 -7.73 -5.13
C ASP A 171 4.62 -9.10 -5.45
N ASN A 172 3.29 -9.16 -5.52
CA ASN A 172 2.54 -10.34 -5.94
C ASN A 172 2.27 -10.28 -7.45
N TYR A 173 2.88 -11.18 -8.22
CA TYR A 173 2.76 -11.26 -9.68
C TYR A 173 1.68 -12.25 -10.15
N HIS A 174 0.83 -12.75 -9.26
CA HIS A 174 -0.25 -13.68 -9.62
C HIS A 174 -1.20 -13.06 -10.65
N LEU A 175 -1.46 -13.76 -11.76
CA LEU A 175 -2.18 -13.22 -12.93
C LEU A 175 -3.60 -12.69 -12.65
N GLN A 176 -4.27 -13.17 -11.59
CA GLN A 176 -5.64 -12.79 -11.24
C GLN A 176 -5.76 -11.99 -9.95
N LYS A 177 -4.79 -12.13 -9.01
CA LYS A 177 -4.88 -11.55 -7.66
C LYS A 177 -3.92 -10.38 -7.43
N SER A 178 -3.02 -10.11 -8.37
CA SER A 178 -2.05 -9.02 -8.28
C SER A 178 -2.67 -7.64 -8.44
N HIS A 179 -1.92 -6.63 -8.02
CA HIS A 179 -2.13 -5.25 -8.44
C HIS A 179 -1.79 -5.06 -9.93
N VAL A 180 -2.10 -3.88 -10.46
CA VAL A 180 -2.03 -3.64 -11.90
C VAL A 180 -0.61 -3.79 -12.46
N ILE A 181 0.41 -3.13 -11.88
CA ILE A 181 1.79 -3.20 -12.41
C ILE A 181 2.35 -4.62 -12.42
N PRO A 182 2.41 -5.37 -11.28
CA PRO A 182 2.97 -6.71 -11.30
C PRO A 182 2.18 -7.67 -12.19
N GLY A 183 0.86 -7.52 -12.27
CA GLY A 183 0.03 -8.33 -13.18
C GLY A 183 0.32 -8.06 -14.66
N LEU A 184 0.50 -6.79 -15.03
CA LEU A 184 0.87 -6.40 -16.40
C LEU A 184 2.28 -6.87 -16.78
N ILE A 185 3.25 -6.73 -15.88
CA ILE A 185 4.62 -7.24 -16.07
C ILE A 185 4.58 -8.74 -16.36
N HIS A 186 3.89 -9.53 -15.54
CA HIS A 186 3.83 -10.98 -15.71
C HIS A 186 3.11 -11.37 -17.01
N LYS A 187 2.00 -10.73 -17.34
CA LYS A 187 1.25 -10.99 -18.59
C LYS A 187 2.08 -10.63 -19.82
N CYS A 188 2.77 -9.49 -19.83
CA CYS A 188 3.62 -9.08 -20.94
C CYS A 188 4.80 -10.05 -21.14
N TYR A 189 5.43 -10.48 -20.05
CA TYR A 189 6.48 -11.49 -20.07
C TYR A 189 6.00 -12.81 -20.72
N LEU A 190 4.84 -13.34 -20.29
CA LEU A 190 4.29 -14.56 -20.84
C LEU A 190 3.90 -14.41 -22.31
N ALA A 191 3.30 -13.29 -22.70
CA ALA A 191 2.98 -13.00 -24.11
C ALA A 191 4.25 -12.96 -24.98
N LYS A 192 5.33 -12.32 -24.49
CA LYS A 192 6.62 -12.28 -25.18
C LYS A 192 7.21 -13.69 -25.33
N MET A 193 7.20 -14.50 -24.25
CA MET A 193 7.80 -15.84 -24.26
C MET A 193 7.04 -16.83 -25.14
N SER A 194 5.72 -16.70 -25.26
CA SER A 194 4.87 -17.56 -26.09
C SER A 194 4.73 -17.07 -27.54
N GLY A 195 5.15 -15.85 -27.86
CA GLY A 195 4.84 -15.18 -29.13
C GLY A 195 3.37 -14.86 -29.31
N GLY A 196 2.59 -14.80 -28.22
CA GLY A 196 1.16 -14.53 -28.22
C GLY A 196 0.81 -13.05 -28.03
N ASP A 197 -0.50 -12.77 -27.90
CA ASP A 197 -1.03 -11.44 -27.68
C ASP A 197 -0.95 -11.05 -26.18
N PHE A 198 -0.80 -9.74 -25.94
CA PHE A 198 -0.81 -9.17 -24.58
C PHE A 198 -2.21 -8.66 -24.25
N PHE A 199 -2.94 -9.42 -23.43
CA PHE A 199 -4.33 -9.13 -23.07
C PHE A 199 -4.44 -8.27 -21.83
N ILE A 200 -5.16 -7.15 -21.94
CA ILE A 200 -5.42 -6.16 -20.89
C ILE A 200 -6.91 -6.17 -20.55
N LYS A 201 -7.26 -6.49 -19.31
CA LYS A 201 -8.63 -6.38 -18.82
C LYS A 201 -9.01 -4.91 -18.63
N GLY A 202 -10.17 -4.51 -19.16
CA GLY A 202 -10.68 -3.14 -19.14
C GLY A 202 -10.26 -2.30 -20.35
N SER A 203 -10.72 -1.05 -20.39
CA SER A 203 -10.48 -0.12 -21.51
C SER A 203 -9.07 0.49 -21.50
N GLY A 204 -8.39 0.44 -20.35
CA GLY A 204 -7.12 1.13 -20.13
C GLY A 204 -7.22 2.65 -19.93
N MET A 205 -8.43 3.19 -19.80
CA MET A 205 -8.66 4.65 -19.71
C MET A 205 -8.57 5.19 -18.28
N ALA A 206 -8.65 4.34 -17.26
CA ALA A 206 -8.49 4.76 -15.87
C ALA A 206 -7.09 5.35 -15.62
N SER A 207 -7.06 6.48 -14.90
CA SER A 207 -5.81 7.18 -14.54
C SER A 207 -5.36 6.84 -13.13
N ARG A 208 -4.04 6.68 -12.93
CA ARG A 208 -3.44 6.35 -11.62
C ARG A 208 -2.11 7.05 -11.43
N GLN A 209 -1.78 7.30 -10.17
CA GLN A 209 -0.42 7.62 -9.72
C GLN A 209 0.16 6.35 -9.08
N PHE A 210 1.43 6.09 -9.35
CA PHE A 210 2.15 4.93 -8.84
C PHE A 210 3.33 5.37 -7.98
N LEU A 211 3.40 4.86 -6.75
CA LEU A 211 4.43 5.16 -5.78
C LEU A 211 5.37 3.97 -5.62
N HIS A 212 6.67 4.20 -5.86
CA HIS A 212 7.65 3.14 -5.68
C HIS A 212 7.75 2.75 -4.19
N VAL A 213 7.87 1.46 -3.91
CA VAL A 213 7.85 0.95 -2.53
C VAL A 213 9.02 1.44 -1.70
N ASP A 214 10.19 1.66 -2.31
CA ASP A 214 11.37 2.16 -1.60
C ASP A 214 11.21 3.63 -1.20
N ASP A 215 10.53 4.44 -2.01
CA ASP A 215 10.17 5.83 -1.67
C ASP A 215 9.21 5.83 -0.46
N PHE A 216 8.23 4.93 -0.47
CA PHE A 216 7.30 4.80 0.65
C PHE A 216 7.98 4.31 1.93
N ALA A 217 8.93 3.38 1.81
CA ALA A 217 9.76 2.93 2.93
C ALA A 217 10.63 4.06 3.51
N ASP A 218 11.16 4.96 2.65
CA ASP A 218 11.86 6.16 3.09
C ASP A 218 10.96 7.08 3.90
N VAL A 219 9.75 7.37 3.40
CA VAL A 219 8.76 8.19 4.13
C VAL A 219 8.44 7.57 5.50
N ILE A 220 8.16 6.27 5.56
CA ILE A 220 7.88 5.58 6.83
C ILE A 220 9.07 5.72 7.79
N SER A 221 10.29 5.50 7.31
CA SER A 221 11.50 5.62 8.11
C SER A 221 11.67 7.01 8.72
N ARG A 222 11.48 8.07 7.93
CA ARG A 222 11.55 9.46 8.40
C ARG A 222 10.52 9.75 9.51
N PHE A 223 9.34 9.13 9.45
CA PHE A 223 8.32 9.30 10.48
C PHE A 223 8.59 8.51 11.77
N VAL A 224 9.53 7.56 11.81
CA VAL A 224 9.89 6.83 13.04
C VAL A 224 10.37 7.78 14.15
N THR A 225 11.15 8.78 13.80
CA THR A 225 11.67 9.77 14.76
C THR A 225 10.88 11.08 14.78
N PHE A 226 9.90 11.25 13.89
CA PHE A 226 9.05 12.45 13.86
C PHE A 226 8.25 12.58 15.16
N ASN A 227 8.23 13.78 15.75
CA ASN A 227 7.54 14.03 17.01
C ASN A 227 6.22 14.76 16.75
N GLY A 228 5.11 14.07 16.95
CA GLY A 228 3.76 14.61 16.72
C GLY A 228 2.84 13.66 15.97
N ASN A 229 1.67 14.17 15.64
CA ASN A 229 0.61 13.46 14.91
C ASN A 229 0.54 13.98 13.48
N ALA A 230 0.25 13.09 12.53
CA ALA A 230 0.04 13.47 11.14
C ALA A 230 -0.97 12.55 10.46
N THR A 231 -1.75 13.09 9.54
CA THR A 231 -2.50 12.32 8.54
C THR A 231 -2.23 12.98 7.20
N LEU A 232 -1.59 12.27 6.28
CA LEU A 232 -1.20 12.83 4.99
C LEU A 232 -1.22 11.81 3.86
N ILE A 233 -1.43 12.31 2.67
CA ILE A 233 -1.33 11.54 1.44
C ILE A 233 0.15 11.45 1.04
N VAL A 234 0.60 10.22 0.74
CA VAL A 234 1.93 9.95 0.18
C VAL A 234 1.77 9.58 -1.28
N SER A 235 2.03 10.54 -2.12
CA SER A 235 1.81 10.48 -3.57
C SER A 235 2.93 11.18 -4.31
N PRO A 236 3.37 10.66 -5.47
CA PRO A 236 4.10 11.48 -6.41
C PRO A 236 3.28 12.71 -6.85
N PRO A 237 3.90 13.74 -7.46
CA PRO A 237 3.20 14.91 -7.95
C PRO A 237 2.02 14.54 -8.89
N LYS A 238 0.99 15.39 -8.93
CA LYS A 238 -0.20 15.14 -9.77
C LYS A 238 0.12 14.99 -11.26
N GLU A 239 1.20 15.61 -11.73
CA GLU A 239 1.69 15.52 -13.09
C GLU A 239 2.21 14.12 -13.45
N SER A 240 2.50 13.27 -12.47
CA SER A 240 2.89 11.87 -12.65
C SER A 240 1.71 10.92 -12.88
N GLU A 241 0.46 11.43 -12.85
CA GLU A 241 -0.72 10.62 -13.14
C GLU A 241 -0.69 10.15 -14.60
N ILE A 242 -0.81 8.85 -14.82
CA ILE A 242 -0.83 8.25 -16.15
C ILE A 242 -2.04 7.34 -16.33
N LYS A 243 -2.50 7.17 -17.56
CA LYS A 243 -3.51 6.17 -17.92
C LYS A 243 -2.92 4.76 -17.86
N ILE A 244 -3.76 3.79 -17.57
CA ILE A 244 -3.33 2.37 -17.63
C ILE A 244 -2.82 2.00 -19.02
N ARG A 245 -3.38 2.60 -20.09
CA ARG A 245 -2.89 2.39 -21.46
C ARG A 245 -1.44 2.83 -21.64
N GLU A 246 -1.09 4.02 -21.15
CA GLU A 246 0.27 4.55 -21.20
C GLU A 246 1.25 3.67 -20.39
N LEU A 247 0.79 3.16 -19.24
CA LEU A 247 1.56 2.19 -18.44
C LEU A 247 1.79 0.88 -19.20
N VAL A 248 0.79 0.37 -19.91
CA VAL A 248 0.90 -0.82 -20.77
C VAL A 248 1.95 -0.62 -21.85
N ASP A 249 1.94 0.54 -22.50
CA ASP A 249 2.91 0.88 -23.53
C ASP A 249 4.35 0.93 -22.95
N LEU A 250 4.55 1.58 -21.80
CA LEU A 250 5.85 1.61 -21.10
C LEU A 250 6.36 0.21 -20.74
N ILE A 251 5.47 -0.69 -20.28
CA ILE A 251 5.85 -2.07 -19.97
C ILE A 251 6.18 -2.84 -21.25
N ALA A 252 5.37 -2.71 -22.31
CA ALA A 252 5.60 -3.37 -23.58
C ALA A 252 6.93 -2.93 -24.21
N ASP A 253 7.24 -1.64 -24.16
CA ASP A 253 8.51 -1.09 -24.63
C ASP A 253 9.69 -1.64 -23.81
N SER A 254 9.57 -1.71 -22.51
CA SER A 254 10.61 -2.28 -21.61
C SER A 254 10.90 -3.74 -21.90
N PHE A 255 9.91 -4.50 -22.35
CA PHE A 255 10.08 -5.87 -22.80
C PHE A 255 10.45 -5.99 -24.29
N GLU A 256 10.55 -4.87 -25.03
CA GLU A 256 10.67 -4.89 -26.51
C GLU A 256 9.60 -5.79 -27.16
N PHE A 257 8.39 -5.75 -26.62
CA PHE A 257 7.28 -6.58 -27.06
C PHE A 257 6.84 -6.18 -28.47
N LYS A 258 6.73 -7.14 -29.38
CA LYS A 258 6.36 -6.90 -30.78
C LYS A 258 5.00 -7.50 -31.16
N GLY A 259 4.33 -8.18 -30.22
CA GLY A 259 3.03 -8.75 -30.44
C GLY A 259 1.89 -7.71 -30.40
N LYS A 260 0.67 -8.17 -30.49
CA LYS A 260 -0.53 -7.32 -30.44
C LYS A 260 -0.91 -7.08 -28.98
N ILE A 261 -1.25 -5.83 -28.64
CA ILE A 261 -1.88 -5.47 -27.36
C ILE A 261 -3.39 -5.43 -27.57
N VAL A 262 -4.13 -6.20 -26.77
CA VAL A 262 -5.59 -6.38 -26.90
C VAL A 262 -6.27 -5.93 -25.60
N TYR A 263 -7.16 -4.94 -25.71
CA TYR A 263 -7.97 -4.43 -24.59
C TYR A 263 -9.33 -5.12 -24.57
N GLU A 264 -9.63 -5.78 -23.45
CA GLU A 264 -10.90 -6.47 -23.21
C GLU A 264 -11.85 -5.54 -22.46
N SER A 265 -12.56 -4.65 -23.18
CA SER A 265 -13.38 -3.57 -22.63
C SER A 265 -14.63 -4.05 -21.85
N ASP A 266 -15.00 -5.32 -21.94
CA ASP A 266 -16.11 -5.89 -21.19
C ASP A 266 -15.80 -6.06 -19.70
N PHE A 267 -14.52 -5.95 -19.31
CA PHE A 267 -14.11 -5.98 -17.93
C PHE A 267 -14.12 -4.58 -17.27
N ALA A 268 -14.41 -4.55 -15.97
CA ALA A 268 -14.48 -3.31 -15.20
C ALA A 268 -13.11 -2.58 -15.12
N ASP A 269 -13.12 -1.26 -15.32
CA ASP A 269 -11.93 -0.38 -15.13
C ASP A 269 -11.69 0.00 -13.66
N GLY A 270 -12.68 -0.23 -12.78
CA GLY A 270 -12.66 0.32 -11.42
C GLY A 270 -12.94 1.83 -11.42
N GLN A 271 -12.56 2.53 -10.36
CA GLN A 271 -12.72 3.99 -10.28
C GLN A 271 -11.87 4.68 -11.35
N ILE A 272 -12.46 5.59 -12.12
CA ILE A 272 -11.80 6.20 -13.29
C ILE A 272 -10.64 7.13 -12.89
N LYS A 273 -10.80 7.91 -11.81
CA LYS A 273 -9.82 8.92 -11.38
C LYS A 273 -9.62 8.91 -9.88
N LYS A 274 -8.36 9.09 -9.44
CA LYS A 274 -7.96 9.19 -8.02
C LYS A 274 -6.79 10.16 -7.83
N THR A 275 -6.79 11.27 -8.54
CA THR A 275 -5.67 12.22 -8.52
C THR A 275 -5.42 12.78 -7.12
N THR A 276 -4.19 12.64 -6.65
CA THR A 276 -3.65 13.20 -5.40
C THR A 276 -2.48 14.12 -5.70
N ASP A 277 -1.87 14.72 -4.67
CA ASP A 277 -0.69 15.57 -4.85
C ASP A 277 0.36 15.28 -3.78
N SER A 278 1.60 15.66 -4.04
CA SER A 278 2.73 15.53 -3.13
C SER A 278 2.85 16.66 -2.11
N VAL A 279 2.04 17.70 -2.22
CA VAL A 279 2.16 18.94 -1.42
C VAL A 279 2.16 18.67 0.08
N GLU A 280 1.26 17.82 0.58
CA GLU A 280 1.20 17.49 2.01
C GLU A 280 2.53 16.86 2.49
N LEU A 281 3.11 15.93 1.74
CA LEU A 281 4.38 15.29 2.09
C LEU A 281 5.55 16.27 2.03
N LEU A 282 5.61 17.08 1.00
CA LEU A 282 6.71 18.05 0.80
C LEU A 282 6.71 19.18 1.84
N ASN A 283 5.60 19.43 2.51
CA ASN A 283 5.57 20.32 3.69
C ASN A 283 6.32 19.73 4.90
N TYR A 284 6.34 18.39 5.03
CA TYR A 284 7.13 17.69 6.06
C TYR A 284 8.58 17.46 5.62
N PHE A 285 8.79 17.12 4.36
CA PHE A 285 10.10 16.76 3.81
C PHE A 285 10.35 17.47 2.47
N PRO A 286 10.74 18.76 2.48
CA PRO A 286 10.92 19.56 1.26
C PRO A 286 11.99 19.03 0.30
N ASP A 287 12.93 18.24 0.81
CA ASP A 287 14.02 17.61 0.05
C ASP A 287 13.63 16.26 -0.57
N PHE A 288 12.40 15.78 -0.33
CA PHE A 288 11.99 14.47 -0.80
C PHE A 288 11.82 14.43 -2.32
N THR A 289 12.40 13.43 -2.94
CA THR A 289 12.27 13.18 -4.39
C THR A 289 11.68 11.82 -4.64
N PHE A 290 10.82 11.72 -5.65
CA PHE A 290 10.14 10.47 -6.01
C PHE A 290 10.86 9.78 -7.17
N THR A 291 10.93 8.46 -7.10
CA THR A 291 11.34 7.62 -8.23
C THR A 291 10.37 7.80 -9.39
N THR A 292 10.89 8.05 -10.59
CA THR A 292 10.06 8.16 -11.80
C THR A 292 9.42 6.81 -12.12
N ILE A 293 8.26 6.83 -12.80
CA ILE A 293 7.62 5.56 -13.20
C ILE A 293 8.51 4.73 -14.13
N GLN A 294 9.28 5.39 -14.99
CA GLN A 294 10.21 4.74 -15.92
C GLN A 294 11.32 4.00 -15.15
N ASP A 295 11.98 4.68 -14.21
CA ASP A 295 13.07 4.10 -13.41
C ASP A 295 12.57 2.97 -12.52
N GLY A 296 11.42 3.17 -11.88
CA GLY A 296 10.80 2.17 -11.02
C GLY A 296 10.34 0.93 -11.81
N LEU A 297 9.75 1.10 -13.00
CA LEU A 297 9.38 -0.03 -13.87
C LEU A 297 10.61 -0.81 -14.33
N LYS A 298 11.66 -0.13 -14.75
CA LYS A 298 12.92 -0.78 -15.15
C LYS A 298 13.45 -1.68 -14.02
N THR A 299 13.61 -1.11 -12.83
CA THR A 299 14.08 -1.85 -11.65
C THR A 299 13.18 -3.05 -11.32
N ASN A 300 11.86 -2.85 -11.40
CA ASN A 300 10.90 -3.90 -11.06
C ASN A 300 10.84 -5.02 -12.12
N ILE A 301 10.95 -4.69 -13.40
CA ILE A 301 11.01 -5.67 -14.50
C ILE A 301 12.30 -6.47 -14.42
N ASP A 302 13.44 -5.83 -14.21
CA ASP A 302 14.74 -6.50 -14.05
C ASP A 302 14.68 -7.49 -12.84
N TYR A 303 14.15 -7.04 -11.71
CA TYR A 303 13.92 -7.91 -10.55
C TYR A 303 13.02 -9.10 -10.88
N PHE A 304 11.91 -8.89 -11.57
CA PHE A 304 10.97 -9.94 -11.95
C PHE A 304 11.65 -10.99 -12.84
N ILE A 305 12.37 -10.56 -13.87
CA ILE A 305 13.05 -11.48 -14.80
C ILE A 305 14.10 -12.30 -14.07
N GLN A 306 14.96 -11.66 -13.25
CA GLN A 306 16.03 -12.32 -12.51
C GLN A 306 15.51 -13.32 -11.46
N ASN A 307 14.32 -13.08 -10.93
CA ASN A 307 13.74 -13.87 -9.85
C ASN A 307 12.48 -14.63 -10.27
N TYR A 308 12.24 -14.84 -11.57
CA TYR A 308 10.98 -15.39 -12.09
C TYR A 308 10.52 -16.66 -11.39
N GLU A 309 11.44 -17.59 -11.07
CA GLU A 309 11.12 -18.85 -10.39
C GLU A 309 10.79 -18.69 -8.88
N ARG A 310 11.12 -17.55 -8.29
CA ARG A 310 11.02 -17.31 -6.85
C ARG A 310 9.95 -16.28 -6.46
N VAL A 311 9.52 -15.42 -7.40
CA VAL A 311 8.51 -14.43 -7.13
C VAL A 311 7.15 -15.06 -6.82
N ARG A 312 6.33 -14.38 -6.05
CA ARG A 312 4.96 -14.80 -5.75
C ARG A 312 4.11 -14.69 -7.03
N LYS A 313 3.61 -15.81 -7.53
CA LYS A 313 2.75 -15.91 -8.74
C LYS A 313 1.50 -16.73 -8.46
#